data_fa1a840f240a03e81db2614a0a6f41b3
#
_entry.id   fa1a840f240a03e81db2614a0a6f41b3
#
_cell.length_a   1.000
_cell.length_b   1.000
_cell.length_c   1.000
_cell.angle_alpha   90.00
_cell.angle_beta   90.00
_cell.angle_gamma   90.00
#
_symmetry.space_group_name_H-M   'P 1'
#
loop_
_entity.id
_entity.type
_entity.pdbx_description
1 polymer ?
#
loop_
_entity_poly.entity_id
_entity_poly.type
_entity_poly.pdbx_seq_one_letter_code
_entity_poly.pdbx_strand_id
1 'polypeptide(L)'
;MENLNNVILLIFCHLVGDYILQSNFIATTKGSNWYHLFVHCVLYSLPFFLAFGLTWQLSVIFVTHMIVDPLKARYEKINYLTGQIIHYLTLFVYFI
;
A
#
# COMPACT_ATOMS: atom_id res chain seq x y z
N MET A 1 -23.19 8.93 3.47
CA MET A 1 -23.26 7.48 3.24
C MET A 1 -22.22 7.03 2.23
N GLU A 2 -22.17 7.67 1.05
CA GLU A 2 -21.19 7.31 0.03
C GLU A 2 -19.75 7.49 0.52
N ASN A 3 -19.45 8.60 1.21
CA ASN A 3 -18.11 8.84 1.74
C ASN A 3 -17.72 7.79 2.78
N LEU A 4 -18.66 7.37 3.64
CA LEU A 4 -18.39 6.33 4.61
C LEU A 4 -18.12 4.98 3.92
N ASN A 5 -18.91 4.65 2.90
CA ASN A 5 -18.69 3.43 2.13
C ASN A 5 -17.31 3.44 1.46
N ASN A 6 -16.89 4.58 0.93
CA ASN A 6 -15.59 4.72 0.30
C ASN A 6 -14.46 4.59 1.32
N VAL A 7 -14.63 5.15 2.52
CA VAL A 7 -13.62 4.99 3.60
C VAL A 7 -13.48 3.52 3.96
N ILE A 8 -14.58 2.82 4.15
CA ILE A 8 -14.55 1.38 4.49
C ILE A 8 -13.90 0.58 3.36
N LEU A 9 -14.24 0.87 2.10
CA LEU A 9 -13.66 0.19 0.96
C LEU A 9 -12.16 0.42 0.86
N LEU A 10 -11.70 1.66 1.11
CA LEU A 10 -10.28 1.98 1.10
C LEU A 10 -9.53 1.21 2.19
N ILE A 11 -10.11 1.10 3.38
CA ILE A 11 -9.49 0.32 4.47
C ILE A 11 -9.39 -1.15 4.07
N PHE A 12 -10.43 -1.73 3.50
CA PHE A 12 -10.39 -3.11 3.01
C PHE A 12 -9.33 -3.29 1.92
N CYS A 13 -9.23 -2.36 0.98
CA CYS A 13 -8.21 -2.44 -0.07
C CYS A 13 -6.80 -2.44 0.54
N HIS A 14 -6.55 -1.56 1.51
CA HIS A 14 -5.26 -1.51 2.18
C HIS A 14 -4.93 -2.82 2.88
N LEU A 15 -5.88 -3.38 3.64
CA LEU A 15 -5.66 -4.61 4.39
C LEU A 15 -5.47 -5.81 3.46
N VAL A 16 -6.23 -5.89 2.38
CA VAL A 16 -6.07 -6.97 1.41
C VAL A 16 -4.70 -6.87 0.75
N GLY A 17 -4.30 -5.67 0.30
CA GLY A 17 -3.04 -5.48 -0.40
C GLY A 17 -1.82 -5.69 0.49
N ASP A 18 -1.88 -5.19 1.73
CA ASP A 18 -0.70 -5.20 2.60
C ASP A 18 -0.56 -6.49 3.41
N TYR A 19 -1.64 -7.23 3.62
CA TYR A 19 -1.60 -8.44 4.45
C TYR A 19 -1.98 -9.70 3.68
N ILE A 20 -3.10 -9.71 2.98
CA ILE A 20 -3.60 -10.95 2.37
C ILE A 20 -2.82 -11.32 1.12
N LEU A 21 -2.52 -10.34 0.24
CA LEU A 21 -1.81 -10.59 -1.00
C LEU A 21 -0.31 -10.69 -0.84
N GLN A 22 0.21 -10.37 0.35
CA GLN A 22 1.63 -10.50 0.63
C GLN A 22 1.95 -11.91 1.14
N SER A 23 2.68 -12.70 0.34
CA SER A 23 3.15 -14.01 0.79
C SER A 23 4.25 -13.85 1.85
N ASN A 24 4.50 -14.91 2.63
CA ASN A 24 5.61 -14.92 3.58
C ASN A 24 6.95 -14.71 2.88
N PHE A 25 7.12 -15.29 1.69
CA PHE A 25 8.34 -15.10 0.91
C PHE A 25 8.56 -13.62 0.56
N ILE A 26 7.53 -12.93 0.07
CA ILE A 26 7.63 -11.50 -0.25
C ILE A 26 7.84 -10.68 1.02
N ALA A 27 7.12 -11.01 2.10
CA ALA A 27 7.24 -10.27 3.36
C ALA A 27 8.66 -10.30 3.92
N THR A 28 9.36 -11.43 3.77
CA THR A 28 10.71 -11.59 4.32
C THR A 28 11.80 -11.12 3.37
N THR A 29 11.54 -11.00 2.07
CA THR A 29 12.57 -10.68 1.07
C THR A 29 12.45 -9.29 0.47
N LYS A 30 11.30 -8.60 0.62
CA LYS A 30 11.11 -7.28 0.00
C LYS A 30 12.09 -6.23 0.49
N GLY A 31 12.63 -6.38 1.71
CA GLY A 31 13.62 -5.46 2.25
C GLY A 31 15.00 -5.62 1.66
N SER A 32 15.33 -6.78 1.09
CA SER A 32 16.65 -7.09 0.55
C SER A 32 16.66 -7.27 -0.98
N ASN A 33 15.50 -7.30 -1.63
CA ASN A 33 15.39 -7.53 -3.07
C ASN A 33 14.42 -6.52 -3.68
N TRP A 34 14.95 -5.64 -4.56
CA TRP A 34 14.15 -4.58 -5.16
C TRP A 34 13.02 -5.11 -6.04
N TYR A 35 13.22 -6.25 -6.72
CA TYR A 35 12.18 -6.85 -7.53
C TYR A 35 11.02 -7.34 -6.65
N HIS A 36 11.34 -7.98 -5.52
CA HIS A 36 10.30 -8.42 -4.58
C HIS A 36 9.55 -7.24 -3.97
N LEU A 37 10.25 -6.14 -3.71
CA LEU A 37 9.59 -4.92 -3.24
C LEU A 37 8.64 -4.37 -4.31
N PHE A 38 9.06 -4.34 -5.56
CA PHE A 38 8.22 -3.90 -6.66
C PHE A 38 6.97 -4.78 -6.78
N VAL A 39 7.13 -6.10 -6.72
CA VAL A 39 6.01 -7.04 -6.77
C VAL A 39 5.04 -6.79 -5.60
N HIS A 40 5.57 -6.57 -4.40
CA HIS A 40 4.73 -6.26 -3.25
C HIS A 40 3.91 -4.99 -3.49
N CYS A 41 4.52 -3.96 -4.05
CA CYS A 41 3.83 -2.69 -4.31
C CYS A 41 2.77 -2.84 -5.40
N VAL A 42 3.02 -3.65 -6.43
CA VAL A 42 2.01 -3.97 -7.46
C VAL A 42 0.83 -4.70 -6.81
N LEU A 43 1.10 -5.70 -5.99
CA LEU A 43 0.03 -6.45 -5.31
C LEU A 43 -0.74 -5.55 -4.34
N TYR A 44 -0.05 -4.64 -3.67
CA TYR A 44 -0.70 -3.67 -2.78
C TYR A 44 -1.68 -2.78 -3.56
N SER A 45 -1.28 -2.36 -4.76
CA SER A 45 -2.09 -1.46 -5.59
C SER A 45 -3.26 -2.17 -6.26
N LEU A 46 -3.20 -3.50 -6.41
CA LEU A 46 -4.21 -4.26 -7.15
C LEU A 46 -5.64 -4.08 -6.61
N PRO A 47 -5.90 -4.18 -5.28
CA PRO A 47 -7.27 -3.97 -4.77
C PRO A 47 -7.80 -2.58 -5.11
N PHE A 48 -6.95 -1.55 -5.05
CA PHE A 48 -7.34 -0.19 -5.39
C PHE A 48 -7.68 -0.06 -6.87
N PHE A 49 -6.91 -0.72 -7.74
CA PHE A 49 -7.20 -0.75 -9.16
C PHE A 49 -8.55 -1.41 -9.44
N LEU A 50 -8.83 -2.55 -8.80
CA LEU A 50 -10.08 -3.27 -9.01
C LEU A 50 -11.29 -2.52 -8.47
N ALA A 51 -11.12 -1.78 -7.38
CA ALA A 51 -12.22 -1.07 -6.73
C ALA A 51 -12.50 0.30 -7.35
N PHE A 52 -11.46 1.05 -7.73
CA PHE A 52 -11.58 2.44 -8.16
C PHE A 52 -11.11 2.69 -9.59
N GLY A 53 -10.50 1.71 -10.24
CA GLY A 53 -10.04 1.83 -11.61
C GLY A 53 -8.65 2.44 -11.73
N LEU A 54 -8.22 2.64 -12.98
CA LEU A 54 -6.92 3.22 -13.28
C LEU A 54 -7.02 4.74 -13.25
N THR A 55 -6.59 5.35 -12.14
CA THR A 55 -6.68 6.77 -11.92
C THR A 55 -5.32 7.32 -11.46
N TRP A 56 -5.18 8.66 -11.42
CA TRP A 56 -3.94 9.27 -10.92
C TRP A 56 -3.74 8.97 -9.43
N GLN A 57 -4.82 8.80 -8.67
CA GLN A 57 -4.75 8.43 -7.26
C GLN A 57 -4.06 7.08 -7.07
N LEU A 58 -4.30 6.14 -7.99
CA LEU A 58 -3.63 4.84 -7.95
C LEU A 58 -2.10 5.01 -8.07
N SER A 59 -1.65 5.93 -8.94
CA SER A 59 -0.23 6.22 -9.06
C SER A 59 0.36 6.76 -7.76
N VAL A 60 -0.37 7.64 -7.06
CA VAL A 60 0.07 8.16 -5.76
C VAL A 60 0.21 7.02 -4.74
N ILE A 61 -0.78 6.13 -4.67
CA ILE A 61 -0.74 4.97 -3.77
C ILE A 61 0.49 4.10 -4.07
N PHE A 62 0.72 3.78 -5.33
CA PHE A 62 1.85 2.94 -5.73
C PHE A 62 3.19 3.58 -5.38
N VAL A 63 3.38 4.85 -5.77
CA VAL A 63 4.65 5.56 -5.56
C VAL A 63 4.92 5.74 -4.08
N THR A 64 3.90 6.11 -3.29
CA THR A 64 4.07 6.27 -1.85
C THR A 64 4.49 4.96 -1.20
N HIS A 65 3.89 3.85 -1.60
CA HIS A 65 4.24 2.53 -1.06
C HIS A 65 5.69 2.16 -1.43
N MET A 66 6.11 2.49 -2.66
CA MET A 66 7.49 2.26 -3.12
C MET A 66 8.51 3.07 -2.34
N ILE A 67 8.13 4.22 -1.79
CA ILE A 67 9.02 5.06 -0.98
C ILE A 67 9.00 4.62 0.48
N VAL A 68 7.82 4.43 1.06
CA VAL A 68 7.66 4.18 2.50
C VAL A 68 8.13 2.79 2.89
N ASP A 69 7.82 1.78 2.08
CA ASP A 69 8.18 0.40 2.42
C ASP A 69 9.69 0.16 2.50
N PRO A 70 10.53 0.71 1.58
CA PRO A 70 11.98 0.60 1.76
C PRO A 70 12.48 1.30 3.02
N LEU A 71 11.90 2.44 3.38
CA LEU A 71 12.27 3.14 4.60
C LEU A 71 12.03 2.29 5.84
N LYS A 72 10.99 1.47 5.82
CA LYS A 72 10.66 0.56 6.91
C LYS A 72 11.44 -0.75 6.81
N ALA A 73 11.35 -1.44 5.67
CA ALA A 73 11.80 -2.82 5.53
C ALA A 73 13.29 -2.93 5.21
N ARG A 74 13.84 -1.98 4.43
CA ARG A 74 15.22 -2.07 3.97
C ARG A 74 16.18 -1.22 4.80
N TYR A 75 15.78 0.02 5.08
CA TYR A 75 16.66 0.98 5.76
C TYR A 75 16.34 1.16 7.24
N GLU A 76 15.22 0.64 7.70
CA GLU A 76 14.78 0.72 9.10
C GLU A 76 14.74 2.15 9.64
N LYS A 77 14.42 3.12 8.75
CA LYS A 77 14.33 4.54 9.12
C LYS A 77 13.04 4.87 9.85
N ILE A 78 11.99 4.07 9.66
CA ILE A 78 10.70 4.23 10.33
C ILE A 78 10.27 2.88 10.87
N ASN A 79 9.46 2.90 11.92
CA ASN A 79 8.94 1.66 12.49
C ASN A 79 7.64 1.24 11.79
N TYR A 80 7.13 0.06 12.15
CA TYR A 80 5.92 -0.50 11.56
C TYR A 80 4.72 0.44 11.72
N LEU A 81 4.53 0.96 12.94
CA LEU A 81 3.37 1.84 13.21
C LEU A 81 3.42 3.11 12.37
N THR A 82 4.57 3.75 12.28
CA THR A 82 4.74 4.95 11.45
C THR A 82 4.42 4.66 10.00
N GLY A 83 4.91 3.52 9.46
CA GLY A 83 4.62 3.12 8.09
C GLY A 83 3.12 2.94 7.86
N GLN A 84 2.42 2.30 8.79
CA GLN A 84 0.98 2.09 8.67
C GLN A 84 0.22 3.42 8.71
N ILE A 85 0.61 4.34 9.60
CA ILE A 85 -0.02 5.66 9.67
C ILE A 85 0.12 6.39 8.34
N ILE A 86 1.31 6.38 7.74
CA ILE A 86 1.55 7.03 6.45
C ILE A 86 0.68 6.39 5.37
N HIS A 87 0.58 5.07 5.33
CA HIS A 87 -0.27 4.39 4.35
C HIS A 87 -1.74 4.80 4.50
N TYR A 88 -2.26 4.83 5.74
CA TYR A 88 -3.65 5.26 5.96
C TYR A 88 -3.88 6.71 5.57
N LEU A 89 -2.93 7.61 5.86
CA LEU A 89 -3.04 9.00 5.45
C LEU A 89 -3.04 9.14 3.92
N THR A 90 -2.28 8.30 3.22
CA THR A 90 -2.22 8.34 1.76
C THR A 90 -3.56 7.95 1.13
N LEU A 91 -4.37 7.13 1.81
CA LEU A 91 -5.69 6.74 1.29
C LEU A 91 -6.60 7.95 1.04
N PHE A 92 -6.41 9.04 1.78
CA PHE A 92 -7.24 10.23 1.59
C PHE A 92 -7.09 10.87 0.21
N VAL A 93 -6.07 10.48 -0.56
CA VAL A 93 -5.92 10.97 -1.94
C VAL A 93 -7.15 10.65 -2.80
N TYR A 94 -7.86 9.58 -2.47
CA TYR A 94 -9.06 9.20 -3.22
C TYR A 94 -10.25 10.14 -2.99
N PHE A 95 -10.14 11.08 -2.05
CA PHE A 95 -11.18 12.09 -1.82
C PHE A 95 -10.84 13.44 -2.46
N ILE A 96 -9.76 13.53 -3.18
CA ILE A 96 -9.36 14.71 -3.93
C ILE A 96 -9.70 14.51 -5.43
#